data_ab8bc9194118cfd2eb9df3cd089b782b
#
_entry.id   ab8bc9194118cfd2eb9df3cd089b782b
#
_cell.length_a   1.000
_cell.length_b   1.000
_cell.length_c   1.000
_cell.angle_alpha   90.00
_cell.angle_beta   90.00
_cell.angle_gamma   90.00
#
_symmetry.space_group_name_H-M   'P 1'
#
loop_
_entity.id
_entity.type
_entity.pdbx_description
1 polymer ?
#
loop_
_entity_poly.entity_id
_entity_poly.type
_entity_poly.pdbx_seq_one_letter_code
_entity_poly.pdbx_strand_id
1 'polypeptide(L)'
;EMCIRDRPVLYKLVYSIPEIKHSFFNLKINNLIKEHTLDRFYDGGVDFIFRHKTTSLLFVAVTIPLCAILFYMIPKSRMPEIDQNELIAHVEWNENIHIDENRKRVTELFGEADRLGAQHTAYIGQQQFLLNRDRELSISEVELYFKTEETDAIAPLQQEISAWVKRNYPTAVLSFSPPETVFEKLFVTGEADIVAEFYARNKEQAPDAPTLQKLEKTLESKTGLAPVGVAFENQLNISIDHQKLLLYNISYEEVYRVLKTAFKENEVATLRSYQQYLPITLAGNEQTVDHILHNTLIRTQPDENQKTNHVPLSAVTKITPGEDLKILTAGKNGEYIPFSFYQVENAEQLMENIRELVRSESKDKTNWDIDFSGSFFSNQQMLNELVVILFISILLMYFILAAQFESFLQPLIVLLEIPIDVAASLLVLWICGHTLNLMSAIGIVVTCGIIINDSILKLDAINELRKEGVPLREAIHEAGRRRLRPIIMTSLTTIFGMVPLSLIHISEPTRPLYIS
;
A
#
# COMPACT_ATOMS: atom_id res chain seq x y z
N GLU A 1 33.37 -21.31 -8.24
CA GLU A 1 33.86 -22.23 -7.16
C GLU A 1 32.90 -22.43 -6.01
N MET A 2 31.82 -21.67 -5.89
CA MET A 2 30.81 -21.81 -4.81
C MET A 2 29.73 -22.89 -5.06
N CYS A 3 29.60 -23.44 -6.24
CA CYS A 3 28.54 -24.40 -6.60
C CYS A 3 28.87 -25.89 -6.41
N ILE A 4 30.07 -26.24 -6.00
CA ILE A 4 30.52 -27.66 -5.96
C ILE A 4 30.50 -28.25 -4.53
N ARG A 5 30.43 -27.43 -3.50
CA ARG A 5 30.57 -27.90 -2.09
C ARG A 5 29.25 -28.37 -1.45
N ASP A 6 28.10 -27.98 -1.96
CA ASP A 6 26.79 -28.29 -1.32
C ASP A 6 26.00 -29.45 -1.95
N ARG A 7 26.53 -30.05 -3.02
CA ARG A 7 25.92 -31.24 -3.64
C ARG A 7 25.71 -32.45 -2.71
N PRO A 8 26.62 -32.76 -1.75
CA PRO A 8 26.40 -33.94 -0.90
C PRO A 8 25.29 -33.75 0.15
N VAL A 9 24.98 -32.53 0.54
CA VAL A 9 23.91 -32.24 1.53
C VAL A 9 22.52 -32.34 0.88
N LEU A 10 22.36 -31.79 -0.32
CA LEU A 10 21.11 -31.90 -1.11
C LEU A 10 20.85 -33.37 -1.53
N TYR A 11 21.90 -34.11 -1.88
CA TYR A 11 21.79 -35.54 -2.21
C TYR A 11 21.34 -36.38 -1.02
N LYS A 12 21.85 -36.09 0.20
CA LYS A 12 21.42 -36.74 1.42
C LYS A 12 19.98 -36.37 1.85
N LEU A 13 19.55 -35.12 1.60
CA LEU A 13 18.20 -34.67 1.93
C LEU A 13 17.15 -35.31 1.00
N VAL A 14 17.46 -35.45 -0.28
CA VAL A 14 16.59 -36.11 -1.26
C VAL A 14 16.50 -37.63 -1.01
N TYR A 15 17.56 -38.27 -0.52
CA TYR A 15 17.58 -39.69 -0.21
C TYR A 15 17.01 -40.04 1.20
N SER A 16 16.76 -39.08 2.07
CA SER A 16 16.15 -39.30 3.38
C SER A 16 14.63 -39.17 3.38
N ILE A 17 14.03 -38.80 2.27
CA ILE A 17 12.57 -38.82 2.10
C ILE A 17 12.20 -40.30 1.84
N PRO A 18 11.39 -40.94 2.70
CA PRO A 18 10.98 -42.32 2.47
C PRO A 18 10.31 -42.44 1.12
N GLU A 19 10.74 -43.41 0.34
CA GLU A 19 10.25 -43.74 -1.00
C GLU A 19 8.74 -43.56 -1.13
N ILE A 20 8.31 -42.37 -1.59
CA ILE A 20 7.04 -42.23 -2.27
C ILE A 20 7.25 -43.05 -3.54
N LYS A 21 6.67 -44.25 -3.51
CA LYS A 21 6.76 -45.26 -4.56
C LYS A 21 6.76 -44.61 -5.94
N HIS A 22 7.89 -44.66 -6.59
CA HIS A 22 8.15 -44.27 -7.98
C HIS A 22 7.16 -44.86 -9.00
N SER A 23 6.22 -45.62 -8.55
CA SER A 23 5.27 -46.37 -9.38
C SER A 23 4.08 -45.57 -9.90
N PHE A 24 3.69 -44.44 -9.26
CA PHE A 24 2.47 -43.73 -9.71
C PHE A 24 2.73 -42.60 -10.69
N PHE A 25 3.88 -41.95 -10.58
CA PHE A 25 4.22 -40.81 -11.43
C PHE A 25 4.85 -41.24 -12.77
N ASN A 26 5.67 -42.28 -12.77
CA ASN A 26 6.35 -42.75 -13.99
C ASN A 26 5.44 -43.54 -14.97
N LEU A 27 4.34 -44.17 -14.50
CA LEU A 27 3.50 -45.01 -15.37
C LEU A 27 2.44 -44.24 -16.18
N LYS A 28 2.00 -43.08 -15.72
CA LYS A 28 0.96 -42.30 -16.44
C LYS A 28 1.54 -41.25 -17.37
N ILE A 29 2.69 -40.62 -17.03
CA ILE A 29 3.30 -39.60 -17.87
C ILE A 29 4.00 -40.21 -19.09
N ASN A 30 4.70 -41.33 -18.93
CA ASN A 30 5.30 -42.02 -20.08
C ASN A 30 4.29 -42.60 -21.07
N ASN A 31 3.08 -42.92 -20.66
CA ASN A 31 2.00 -43.37 -21.56
C ASN A 31 1.20 -42.23 -22.17
N LEU A 32 1.20 -41.03 -21.59
CA LEU A 32 0.57 -39.83 -22.15
C LEU A 32 1.43 -39.15 -23.23
N ILE A 33 2.73 -39.35 -23.21
CA ILE A 33 3.67 -38.79 -24.18
C ILE A 33 4.30 -39.91 -24.98
N LYS A 34 3.47 -40.58 -25.81
CA LYS A 34 4.01 -41.45 -26.88
C LYS A 34 4.87 -40.57 -27.78
N GLU A 35 6.18 -40.88 -27.85
CA GLU A 35 7.20 -40.11 -28.58
C GLU A 35 6.77 -39.68 -30.00
N HIS A 36 6.10 -40.55 -30.70
CA HIS A 36 5.60 -40.30 -32.06
C HIS A 36 4.37 -39.37 -32.17
N THR A 37 3.66 -39.10 -31.06
CA THR A 37 2.44 -38.28 -31.16
C THR A 37 2.76 -36.78 -31.06
N LEU A 38 3.72 -36.39 -30.20
CA LEU A 38 4.18 -35.01 -30.07
C LEU A 38 4.93 -34.55 -31.32
N ASP A 39 5.81 -35.39 -31.84
CA ASP A 39 6.57 -35.09 -33.07
C ASP A 39 5.63 -34.90 -34.26
N ARG A 40 4.61 -35.78 -34.43
CA ARG A 40 3.58 -35.62 -35.47
C ARG A 40 2.77 -34.34 -35.33
N PHE A 41 2.39 -33.99 -34.09
CA PHE A 41 1.65 -32.76 -33.83
C PHE A 41 2.47 -31.54 -34.19
N TYR A 42 3.73 -31.52 -33.79
CA TYR A 42 4.69 -30.44 -34.12
C TYR A 42 4.89 -30.32 -35.64
N ASP A 43 5.21 -31.42 -36.31
CA ASP A 43 5.41 -31.45 -37.77
C ASP A 43 4.17 -31.00 -38.52
N GLY A 44 2.99 -31.47 -38.10
CA GLY A 44 1.70 -31.06 -38.68
C GLY A 44 1.46 -29.56 -38.54
N GLY A 45 1.83 -28.97 -37.38
CA GLY A 45 1.72 -27.54 -37.12
C GLY A 45 2.68 -26.74 -38.03
N VAL A 46 3.92 -27.17 -38.11
CA VAL A 46 4.94 -26.49 -38.96
C VAL A 46 4.53 -26.58 -40.45
N ASP A 47 4.11 -27.74 -40.93
CA ASP A 47 3.63 -27.90 -42.29
C ASP A 47 2.38 -27.11 -42.61
N PHE A 48 1.46 -26.95 -41.63
CA PHE A 48 0.29 -26.07 -41.76
C PHE A 48 0.69 -24.62 -41.96
N ILE A 49 1.65 -24.13 -41.15
CA ILE A 49 2.20 -22.76 -41.26
C ILE A 49 2.87 -22.53 -42.63
N PHE A 50 3.68 -23.49 -43.11
CA PHE A 50 4.31 -23.40 -44.41
C PHE A 50 3.33 -23.44 -45.56
N ARG A 51 2.23 -24.17 -45.41
CA ARG A 51 1.18 -24.30 -46.46
C ARG A 51 0.32 -23.03 -46.53
N HIS A 52 0.08 -22.38 -45.38
CA HIS A 52 -0.81 -21.20 -45.24
C HIS A 52 -0.03 -19.96 -44.80
N LYS A 53 1.04 -19.59 -45.51
CA LYS A 53 1.93 -18.49 -45.15
C LYS A 53 1.21 -17.15 -44.94
N THR A 54 0.27 -16.81 -45.83
CA THR A 54 -0.51 -15.56 -45.74
C THR A 54 -1.41 -15.51 -44.53
N THR A 55 -2.06 -16.63 -44.18
CA THR A 55 -2.92 -16.72 -42.99
C THR A 55 -2.11 -16.63 -41.70
N SER A 56 -0.94 -17.27 -41.66
CA SER A 56 -0.03 -17.20 -40.52
C SER A 56 0.55 -15.81 -40.31
N LEU A 57 0.92 -15.13 -41.40
CA LEU A 57 1.39 -13.74 -41.32
C LEU A 57 0.26 -12.79 -40.87
N LEU A 58 -0.96 -13.00 -41.38
CA LEU A 58 -2.13 -12.21 -40.98
C LEU A 58 -2.44 -12.43 -39.50
N PHE A 59 -2.33 -13.65 -38.99
CA PHE A 59 -2.52 -13.95 -37.57
C PHE A 59 -1.56 -13.13 -36.70
N VAL A 60 -0.27 -13.13 -37.01
CA VAL A 60 0.73 -12.32 -36.30
C VAL A 60 0.42 -10.81 -36.41
N ALA A 61 0.05 -10.34 -37.62
CA ALA A 61 -0.29 -8.94 -37.82
C ALA A 61 -1.52 -8.48 -37.03
N VAL A 62 -2.49 -9.37 -36.81
CA VAL A 62 -3.71 -9.09 -36.02
C VAL A 62 -3.43 -9.08 -34.52
N THR A 63 -2.40 -9.76 -34.02
CA THR A 63 -2.10 -9.77 -32.57
C THR A 63 -1.68 -8.40 -32.07
N ILE A 64 -1.04 -7.55 -32.86
CA ILE A 64 -0.60 -6.21 -32.46
C ILE A 64 -1.81 -5.29 -32.14
N PRO A 65 -2.80 -5.10 -33.06
CA PRO A 65 -3.98 -4.32 -32.73
C PRO A 65 -4.84 -4.97 -31.66
N LEU A 66 -4.83 -6.31 -31.55
CA LEU A 66 -5.53 -7.03 -30.50
C LEU A 66 -4.95 -6.69 -29.11
N CYS A 67 -3.62 -6.65 -28.98
CA CYS A 67 -2.97 -6.19 -27.76
C CYS A 67 -3.45 -4.79 -27.34
N ALA A 68 -3.48 -3.85 -28.29
CA ALA A 68 -3.90 -2.49 -28.02
C ALA A 68 -5.38 -2.42 -27.58
N ILE A 69 -6.25 -3.16 -28.26
CA ILE A 69 -7.68 -3.21 -27.91
C ILE A 69 -7.88 -3.82 -26.52
N LEU A 70 -7.26 -4.98 -26.23
CA LEU A 70 -7.36 -5.63 -24.94
C LEU A 70 -6.80 -4.77 -23.81
N PHE A 71 -5.65 -4.14 -24.01
CA PHE A 71 -5.07 -3.23 -23.04
C PHE A 71 -6.00 -2.06 -22.69
N TYR A 72 -6.81 -1.60 -23.66
CA TYR A 72 -7.76 -0.52 -23.43
C TYR A 72 -9.08 -0.99 -22.79
N MET A 73 -9.52 -2.21 -23.12
CA MET A 73 -10.78 -2.79 -22.63
C MET A 73 -10.69 -3.34 -21.20
N ILE A 74 -9.49 -3.82 -20.79
CA ILE A 74 -9.32 -4.41 -19.46
C ILE A 74 -9.32 -3.29 -18.42
N PRO A 75 -10.18 -3.36 -17.39
CA PRO A 75 -10.18 -2.39 -16.30
C PRO A 75 -8.83 -2.44 -15.57
N LYS A 76 -8.34 -1.25 -15.21
CA LYS A 76 -7.06 -1.11 -14.51
C LYS A 76 -7.35 -0.92 -13.03
N SER A 77 -6.76 -1.78 -12.19
CA SER A 77 -6.85 -1.68 -10.75
C SER A 77 -5.46 -1.57 -10.13
N ARG A 78 -5.41 -1.19 -8.87
CA ARG A 78 -4.17 -1.06 -8.11
C ARG A 78 -3.55 -2.42 -7.82
N MET A 79 -4.34 -3.28 -7.20
CA MET A 79 -3.96 -4.61 -6.74
C MET A 79 -5.09 -5.59 -7.02
N PRO A 80 -4.82 -6.88 -7.14
CA PRO A 80 -5.88 -7.88 -7.13
C PRO A 80 -6.63 -7.78 -5.80
N GLU A 81 -7.94 -7.87 -5.83
CA GLU A 81 -8.75 -8.05 -4.63
C GLU A 81 -8.38 -9.41 -4.05
N ILE A 82 -7.68 -9.38 -2.92
CA ILE A 82 -7.36 -10.59 -2.17
C ILE A 82 -8.36 -10.65 -1.04
N ASP A 83 -9.20 -11.67 -1.05
CA ASP A 83 -10.07 -11.95 0.08
C ASP A 83 -9.22 -12.33 1.28
N GLN A 84 -9.09 -11.41 2.22
CA GLN A 84 -8.31 -11.60 3.44
C GLN A 84 -9.26 -11.84 4.61
N ASN A 85 -8.87 -12.73 5.51
CA ASN A 85 -9.57 -12.95 6.78
C ASN A 85 -9.02 -12.07 7.92
N GLU A 86 -8.31 -11.01 7.56
CA GLU A 86 -7.64 -10.09 8.46
C GLU A 86 -8.08 -8.65 8.18
N LEU A 87 -8.18 -7.83 9.21
CA LEU A 87 -8.64 -6.45 9.14
C LEU A 87 -7.83 -5.57 10.09
N ILE A 88 -7.39 -4.42 9.63
CA ILE A 88 -6.87 -3.35 10.47
C ILE A 88 -7.95 -2.27 10.59
N ALA A 89 -8.29 -1.90 11.81
CA ALA A 89 -9.15 -0.76 12.11
C ALA A 89 -8.33 0.32 12.80
N HIS A 90 -8.29 1.49 12.21
CA HIS A 90 -7.68 2.66 12.82
C HIS A 90 -8.79 3.52 13.43
N VAL A 91 -8.70 3.75 14.74
CA VAL A 91 -9.67 4.56 15.49
C VAL A 91 -8.96 5.76 16.07
N GLU A 92 -9.47 6.92 15.74
CA GLU A 92 -9.11 8.17 16.36
C GLU A 92 -10.31 8.67 17.15
N TRP A 93 -10.16 8.77 18.49
CA TRP A 93 -11.28 9.14 19.35
C TRP A 93 -11.72 10.60 19.19
N ASN A 94 -10.88 11.42 18.59
CA ASN A 94 -11.11 12.86 18.42
C ASN A 94 -11.42 13.61 19.72
N GLU A 95 -10.89 13.08 20.80
CA GLU A 95 -11.01 13.59 22.17
C GLU A 95 -9.64 13.53 22.84
N ASN A 96 -9.32 14.51 23.67
CA ASN A 96 -8.11 14.51 24.49
C ASN A 96 -8.26 13.56 25.67
N ILE A 97 -8.00 12.30 25.48
CA ILE A 97 -8.11 11.27 26.51
C ILE A 97 -6.73 10.80 26.98
N HIS A 98 -6.67 10.38 28.24
CA HIS A 98 -5.49 9.73 28.79
C HIS A 98 -5.33 8.31 28.22
N ILE A 99 -4.09 7.81 28.19
CA ILE A 99 -3.79 6.47 27.65
C ILE A 99 -4.57 5.35 28.35
N ASP A 100 -4.87 5.49 29.65
CA ASP A 100 -5.63 4.49 30.38
C ASP A 100 -7.12 4.46 29.99
N GLU A 101 -7.70 5.63 29.68
CA GLU A 101 -9.06 5.69 29.13
C GLU A 101 -9.09 5.11 27.71
N ASN A 102 -8.09 5.40 26.87
CA ASN A 102 -7.96 4.77 25.55
C ASN A 102 -7.90 3.24 25.68
N ARG A 103 -7.08 2.73 26.59
CA ARG A 103 -6.97 1.28 26.86
C ARG A 103 -8.32 0.68 27.31
N LYS A 104 -9.06 1.37 28.16
CA LYS A 104 -10.37 0.94 28.62
C LYS A 104 -11.38 0.84 27.47
N ARG A 105 -11.47 1.87 26.63
CA ARG A 105 -12.32 1.89 25.42
C ARG A 105 -12.01 0.74 24.47
N VAL A 106 -10.73 0.47 24.24
CA VAL A 106 -10.27 -0.66 23.42
C VAL A 106 -10.66 -1.99 24.03
N THR A 107 -10.53 -2.14 25.35
CA THR A 107 -10.93 -3.38 26.05
C THR A 107 -12.43 -3.63 25.93
N GLU A 108 -13.25 -2.59 26.04
CA GLU A 108 -14.70 -2.69 25.84
C GLU A 108 -15.05 -3.08 24.39
N LEU A 109 -14.37 -2.50 23.40
CA LEU A 109 -14.54 -2.84 21.97
C LEU A 109 -14.14 -4.28 21.69
N PHE A 110 -13.07 -4.78 22.30
CA PHE A 110 -12.66 -6.17 22.16
C PHE A 110 -13.70 -7.16 22.70
N GLY A 111 -14.45 -6.78 23.74
CA GLY A 111 -15.56 -7.58 24.23
C GLY A 111 -16.66 -7.81 23.19
N GLU A 112 -16.85 -6.88 22.24
CA GLU A 112 -17.75 -7.08 21.10
C GLU A 112 -17.13 -7.98 20.03
N ALA A 113 -15.83 -7.79 19.74
CA ALA A 113 -15.11 -8.63 18.77
C ALA A 113 -15.02 -10.10 19.20
N ASP A 114 -14.85 -10.35 20.50
CA ASP A 114 -14.85 -11.71 21.07
C ASP A 114 -16.17 -12.45 20.84
N ARG A 115 -17.30 -11.75 20.84
CA ARG A 115 -18.62 -12.33 20.54
C ARG A 115 -18.72 -12.87 19.13
N LEU A 116 -17.93 -12.31 18.21
CA LEU A 116 -17.87 -12.72 16.82
C LEU A 116 -16.73 -13.73 16.55
N GLY A 117 -16.01 -14.16 17.59
CA GLY A 117 -14.94 -15.14 17.49
C GLY A 117 -13.68 -14.62 16.79
N ALA A 118 -13.47 -13.31 16.73
CA ALA A 118 -12.30 -12.72 16.11
C ALA A 118 -11.11 -12.69 17.08
N GLN A 119 -9.95 -13.12 16.63
CA GLN A 119 -8.69 -12.85 17.32
C GLN A 119 -8.34 -11.37 17.15
N HIS A 120 -7.84 -10.73 18.19
CA HIS A 120 -7.58 -9.29 18.16
C HIS A 120 -6.27 -8.93 18.84
N THR A 121 -5.68 -7.83 18.38
CA THR A 121 -4.49 -7.19 18.96
C THR A 121 -4.63 -5.68 18.79
N ALA A 122 -4.14 -4.89 19.74
CA ALA A 122 -4.18 -3.43 19.67
C ALA A 122 -2.82 -2.79 19.89
N TYR A 123 -2.57 -1.73 19.13
CA TYR A 123 -1.54 -0.75 19.42
C TYR A 123 -2.22 0.52 19.91
N ILE A 124 -2.00 0.86 21.18
CA ILE A 124 -2.70 1.95 21.85
C ILE A 124 -1.73 3.09 22.11
N GLY A 125 -2.01 4.25 21.53
CA GLY A 125 -1.24 5.45 21.74
C GLY A 125 0.18 5.42 21.18
N GLN A 126 1.02 6.31 21.71
CA GLN A 126 2.39 6.50 21.24
C GLN A 126 3.28 5.30 21.57
N GLN A 127 3.91 4.74 20.54
CA GLN A 127 4.84 3.63 20.69
C GLN A 127 6.30 4.12 20.69
N GLN A 128 7.13 3.50 21.52
CA GLN A 128 8.55 3.87 21.64
C GLN A 128 9.50 3.15 20.65
N PHE A 129 9.00 2.27 19.79
CA PHE A 129 9.82 1.52 18.84
C PHE A 129 10.07 2.30 17.55
N LEU A 130 11.30 2.75 17.36
CA LEU A 130 11.74 3.63 16.26
C LEU A 130 11.86 2.95 14.88
N LEU A 131 11.94 1.61 14.80
CA LEU A 131 12.37 0.93 13.58
C LEU A 131 11.22 0.43 12.67
N ASN A 132 9.98 0.56 13.08
CA ASN A 132 8.84 -0.01 12.31
C ASN A 132 7.61 0.90 12.33
N ARG A 133 7.82 2.21 12.12
CA ARG A 133 6.73 3.18 12.12
C ARG A 133 6.50 3.73 10.73
N ASP A 134 5.38 3.40 10.17
CA ASP A 134 4.85 4.09 9.00
C ASP A 134 4.19 5.42 9.43
N ARG A 135 3.62 5.46 10.64
CA ARG A 135 2.99 6.65 11.24
C ARG A 135 3.14 6.66 12.77
N GLU A 136 3.35 7.83 13.37
CA GLU A 136 3.28 8.00 14.82
C GLU A 136 1.81 8.13 15.25
N LEU A 137 1.36 7.24 16.14
CA LEU A 137 0.06 7.34 16.77
C LEU A 137 0.09 8.37 17.90
N SER A 138 -0.96 9.15 18.05
CA SER A 138 -1.16 10.01 19.21
C SER A 138 -1.73 9.21 20.39
N ILE A 139 -1.75 9.81 21.58
CA ILE A 139 -2.31 9.17 22.80
C ILE A 139 -3.80 8.81 22.62
N SER A 140 -4.54 9.57 21.81
CA SER A 140 -5.96 9.36 21.51
C SER A 140 -6.22 8.46 20.30
N GLU A 141 -5.20 7.89 19.70
CA GLU A 141 -5.31 6.99 18.55
C GLU A 141 -5.07 5.53 18.96
N VAL A 142 -5.65 4.63 18.19
CA VAL A 142 -5.43 3.20 18.34
C VAL A 142 -5.52 2.52 16.98
N GLU A 143 -4.63 1.57 16.76
CA GLU A 143 -4.66 0.65 15.65
C GLU A 143 -5.03 -0.74 16.16
N LEU A 144 -6.09 -1.29 15.61
CA LEU A 144 -6.66 -2.57 16.02
C LEU A 144 -6.49 -3.56 14.87
N TYR A 145 -5.91 -4.70 15.17
CA TYR A 145 -5.81 -5.81 14.24
C TYR A 145 -6.80 -6.89 14.63
N PHE A 146 -7.58 -7.35 13.66
CA PHE A 146 -8.54 -8.43 13.81
C PHE A 146 -8.26 -9.54 12.81
N LYS A 147 -8.44 -10.77 13.25
CA LYS A 147 -8.36 -11.96 12.42
C LYS A 147 -9.55 -12.87 12.68
N THR A 148 -10.26 -13.24 11.63
CA THR A 148 -11.38 -14.17 11.66
C THR A 148 -10.97 -15.54 11.11
N GLU A 149 -11.71 -16.59 11.42
CA GLU A 149 -11.47 -17.92 10.86
C GLU A 149 -11.91 -18.01 9.38
N GLU A 150 -13.00 -17.31 9.04
CA GLU A 150 -13.57 -17.28 7.68
C GLU A 150 -13.53 -15.85 7.12
N THR A 151 -13.30 -15.74 5.83
CA THR A 151 -13.25 -14.44 5.12
C THR A 151 -14.61 -13.73 5.17
N ASP A 152 -15.70 -14.47 5.08
CA ASP A 152 -17.06 -13.92 5.10
C ASP A 152 -17.42 -13.25 6.45
N ALA A 153 -16.69 -13.54 7.52
CA ALA A 153 -16.90 -12.96 8.84
C ALA A 153 -16.35 -11.53 8.97
N ILE A 154 -15.52 -11.07 8.04
CA ILE A 154 -14.91 -9.72 8.08
C ILE A 154 -15.96 -8.62 7.91
N ALA A 155 -16.86 -8.74 6.94
CA ALA A 155 -17.87 -7.72 6.68
C ALA A 155 -18.85 -7.52 7.85
N PRO A 156 -19.40 -8.57 8.49
CA PRO A 156 -20.17 -8.44 9.72
C PRO A 156 -19.38 -7.80 10.87
N LEU A 157 -18.11 -8.20 11.06
CA LEU A 157 -17.24 -7.65 12.09
C LEU A 157 -17.03 -6.14 11.88
N GLN A 158 -16.76 -5.72 10.66
CA GLN A 158 -16.59 -4.32 10.30
C GLN A 158 -17.83 -3.48 10.57
N GLN A 159 -19.01 -4.02 10.25
CA GLN A 159 -20.29 -3.36 10.53
C GLN A 159 -20.55 -3.22 12.04
N GLU A 160 -20.30 -4.26 12.82
CA GLU A 160 -20.51 -4.23 14.26
C GLU A 160 -19.56 -3.25 14.97
N ILE A 161 -18.27 -3.28 14.63
CA ILE A 161 -17.28 -2.32 15.15
C ILE A 161 -17.71 -0.88 14.79
N SER A 162 -18.11 -0.66 13.54
CA SER A 162 -18.57 0.66 13.10
C SER A 162 -19.81 1.13 13.85
N ALA A 163 -20.79 0.24 14.05
CA ALA A 163 -22.00 0.54 14.80
C ALA A 163 -21.71 0.82 16.28
N TRP A 164 -20.81 0.04 16.90
CA TRP A 164 -20.42 0.23 18.29
C TRP A 164 -19.70 1.56 18.50
N VAL A 165 -18.70 1.87 17.66
CA VAL A 165 -17.95 3.13 17.73
C VAL A 165 -18.89 4.32 17.53
N LYS A 166 -19.73 4.32 16.51
CA LYS A 166 -20.69 5.42 16.25
C LYS A 166 -21.72 5.61 17.37
N ARG A 167 -22.13 4.52 18.05
CA ARG A 167 -23.08 4.58 19.15
C ARG A 167 -22.48 5.16 20.41
N ASN A 168 -21.28 4.74 20.78
CA ASN A 168 -20.64 5.12 22.03
C ASN A 168 -19.80 6.39 21.91
N TYR A 169 -19.17 6.60 20.76
CA TYR A 169 -18.23 7.69 20.51
C TYR A 169 -18.50 8.34 19.14
N PRO A 170 -19.55 9.15 19.01
CA PRO A 170 -19.99 9.70 17.72
C PRO A 170 -18.98 10.68 17.08
N THR A 171 -18.04 11.21 17.86
CA THR A 171 -16.96 12.10 17.40
C THR A 171 -15.75 11.34 16.86
N ALA A 172 -15.66 10.03 17.14
CA ALA A 172 -14.52 9.22 16.73
C ALA A 172 -14.50 9.02 15.20
N VAL A 173 -13.31 9.11 14.64
CA VAL A 173 -13.03 8.78 13.23
C VAL A 173 -12.56 7.34 13.17
N LEU A 174 -13.22 6.54 12.35
CA LEU A 174 -12.91 5.13 12.15
C LEU A 174 -12.63 4.86 10.68
N SER A 175 -11.48 4.27 10.40
CA SER A 175 -11.12 3.80 9.07
C SER A 175 -10.71 2.33 9.12
N PHE A 176 -10.98 1.61 8.03
CA PHE A 176 -10.62 0.21 7.88
C PHE A 176 -9.69 0.04 6.70
N SER A 177 -8.69 -0.81 6.88
CA SER A 177 -7.78 -1.22 5.81
C SER A 177 -7.47 -2.71 5.94
N PRO A 178 -7.24 -3.42 4.84
CA PRO A 178 -6.63 -4.72 4.91
C PRO A 178 -5.19 -4.60 5.41
N PRO A 179 -4.63 -5.60 6.11
CA PRO A 179 -3.21 -5.61 6.45
C PRO A 179 -2.37 -5.67 5.18
N GLU A 180 -1.38 -4.82 5.10
CA GLU A 180 -0.50 -4.74 3.95
C GLU A 180 0.41 -5.98 3.87
N THR A 181 0.44 -6.63 2.72
CA THR A 181 1.40 -7.68 2.42
C THR A 181 2.81 -7.07 2.28
N VAL A 182 3.86 -7.89 2.38
CA VAL A 182 5.25 -7.42 2.16
C VAL A 182 5.41 -6.79 0.77
N PHE A 183 4.71 -7.33 -0.22
CA PHE A 183 4.70 -6.78 -1.57
C PHE A 183 4.02 -5.41 -1.63
N GLU A 184 2.88 -5.25 -0.98
CA GLU A 184 2.17 -3.98 -0.88
C GLU A 184 3.03 -2.92 -0.20
N LYS A 185 3.71 -3.25 0.89
CA LYS A 185 4.65 -2.35 1.55
C LYS A 185 5.81 -1.87 0.67
N LEU A 186 6.23 -2.69 -0.29
CA LEU A 186 7.30 -2.33 -1.22
C LEU A 186 6.83 -1.46 -2.40
N PHE A 187 5.60 -1.66 -2.86
CA PHE A 187 5.09 -1.07 -4.11
C PHE A 187 3.87 -0.17 -3.92
N VAL A 188 3.26 -0.19 -2.74
CA VAL A 188 2.06 0.57 -2.43
C VAL A 188 2.31 1.37 -1.17
N THR A 189 2.26 2.67 -1.28
CA THR A 189 2.14 3.54 -0.11
C THR A 189 0.70 3.44 0.38
N GLY A 190 0.44 3.18 1.65
CA GLY A 190 -0.93 3.04 2.24
C GLY A 190 -1.84 4.28 2.07
N GLU A 191 -1.66 5.02 0.97
CA GLU A 191 -2.39 6.24 0.63
C GLU A 191 -3.80 5.92 0.14
N ALA A 192 -4.73 6.84 0.38
CA ALA A 192 -6.08 6.79 -0.16
C ALA A 192 -6.05 6.75 -1.70
N ASP A 193 -7.11 6.20 -2.31
CA ASP A 193 -7.22 6.13 -3.77
C ASP A 193 -7.19 7.53 -4.38
N ILE A 194 -7.98 8.44 -3.81
CA ILE A 194 -7.98 9.85 -4.14
C ILE A 194 -7.96 10.67 -2.87
N VAL A 195 -7.07 11.63 -2.82
CA VAL A 195 -7.04 12.69 -1.81
C VAL A 195 -7.41 13.99 -2.50
N ALA A 196 -8.53 14.57 -2.12
CA ALA A 196 -8.92 15.89 -2.55
C ALA A 196 -8.26 16.93 -1.63
N GLU A 197 -7.33 17.71 -2.17
CA GLU A 197 -6.53 18.70 -1.46
C GLU A 197 -7.20 20.07 -1.59
N PHE A 198 -7.80 20.56 -0.52
CA PHE A 198 -8.46 21.85 -0.48
C PHE A 198 -7.50 22.92 0.04
N TYR A 199 -7.14 23.86 -0.82
CA TYR A 199 -6.28 24.99 -0.52
C TYR A 199 -7.12 26.22 -0.23
N ALA A 200 -6.95 26.84 0.95
CA ALA A 200 -7.59 28.11 1.26
C ALA A 200 -6.89 29.25 0.52
N ARG A 201 -7.64 30.00 -0.32
CA ARG A 201 -7.11 31.21 -1.00
C ARG A 201 -6.77 32.35 -0.04
N ASN A 202 -7.54 32.45 1.04
CA ASN A 202 -7.28 33.39 2.11
C ASN A 202 -6.47 32.71 3.23
N LYS A 203 -5.16 32.96 3.24
CA LYS A 203 -4.22 32.37 4.21
C LYS A 203 -4.29 32.97 5.61
N GLU A 204 -5.04 34.05 5.82
CA GLU A 204 -5.11 34.75 7.09
C GLU A 204 -6.07 34.09 8.09
N GLN A 205 -6.97 33.24 7.65
CA GLN A 205 -7.93 32.54 8.51
C GLN A 205 -7.89 31.05 8.20
N ALA A 206 -7.42 30.26 9.18
CA ALA A 206 -7.61 28.81 9.14
C ALA A 206 -9.12 28.51 9.13
N PRO A 207 -9.59 27.54 8.32
CA PRO A 207 -11.00 27.20 8.28
C PRO A 207 -11.45 26.56 9.59
N ASP A 208 -12.59 27.03 10.10
CA ASP A 208 -13.16 26.53 11.35
C ASP A 208 -13.70 25.11 11.19
N ALA A 209 -13.72 24.35 12.27
CA ALA A 209 -14.29 23.00 12.34
C ALA A 209 -15.72 22.90 11.76
N PRO A 210 -16.68 23.82 12.05
CA PRO A 210 -18.01 23.78 11.47
C PRO A 210 -18.03 23.92 9.94
N THR A 211 -17.10 24.72 9.39
CA THR A 211 -16.97 24.91 7.94
C THR A 211 -16.51 23.63 7.26
N LEU A 212 -15.53 22.95 7.84
CA LEU A 212 -14.99 21.70 7.32
C LEU A 212 -15.98 20.55 7.43
N GLN A 213 -16.70 20.43 8.55
CA GLN A 213 -17.78 19.45 8.70
C GLN A 213 -18.92 19.66 7.69
N LYS A 214 -19.24 20.92 7.37
CA LYS A 214 -20.22 21.24 6.34
C LYS A 214 -19.71 20.83 4.96
N LEU A 215 -18.45 21.09 4.67
CA LEU A 215 -17.80 20.69 3.42
C LEU A 215 -17.79 19.17 3.27
N GLU A 216 -17.43 18.44 4.32
CA GLU A 216 -17.45 16.98 4.37
C GLU A 216 -18.84 16.41 4.03
N LYS A 217 -19.89 16.90 4.71
CA LYS A 217 -21.28 16.49 4.43
C LYS A 217 -21.71 16.83 3.00
N THR A 218 -21.25 17.96 2.46
CA THR A 218 -21.56 18.36 1.10
C THR A 218 -20.86 17.45 0.09
N LEU A 219 -19.60 17.09 0.35
CA LEU A 219 -18.84 16.11 -0.43
C LEU A 219 -19.54 14.76 -0.42
N GLU A 220 -19.91 14.23 0.75
CA GLU A 220 -20.63 12.97 0.90
C GLU A 220 -21.94 12.96 0.09
N SER A 221 -22.74 14.02 0.21
CA SER A 221 -24.03 14.11 -0.48
C SER A 221 -23.91 14.19 -2.01
N LYS A 222 -22.82 14.73 -2.55
CA LYS A 222 -22.59 14.91 -3.97
C LYS A 222 -21.86 13.75 -4.63
N THR A 223 -20.95 13.13 -3.91
CA THR A 223 -20.14 12.02 -4.42
C THR A 223 -20.76 10.66 -4.13
N GLY A 224 -21.63 10.55 -3.13
CA GLY A 224 -22.18 9.29 -2.64
C GLY A 224 -21.18 8.46 -1.82
N LEU A 225 -19.96 8.98 -1.62
CA LEU A 225 -18.89 8.36 -0.82
C LEU A 225 -18.57 9.28 0.36
N ALA A 226 -18.51 8.72 1.55
CA ALA A 226 -18.09 9.45 2.74
C ALA A 226 -16.56 9.62 2.70
N PRO A 227 -16.03 10.85 2.62
CA PRO A 227 -14.60 11.07 2.75
C PRO A 227 -14.15 10.80 4.18
N VAL A 228 -12.92 10.33 4.35
CA VAL A 228 -12.26 10.40 5.64
C VAL A 228 -11.80 11.84 5.82
N GLY A 229 -12.47 12.54 6.74
CA GLY A 229 -12.24 13.95 6.99
C GLY A 229 -11.02 14.19 7.88
N VAL A 230 -10.88 15.43 8.29
CA VAL A 230 -9.76 15.89 9.13
C VAL A 230 -10.15 15.83 10.60
N ALA A 231 -9.24 15.30 11.41
CA ALA A 231 -9.42 15.28 12.85
C ALA A 231 -9.14 16.65 13.47
N PHE A 232 -9.99 17.02 14.44
CA PHE A 232 -9.83 18.22 15.25
C PHE A 232 -9.36 17.84 16.64
N GLU A 233 -8.58 18.70 17.24
CA GLU A 233 -8.15 18.57 18.62
C GLU A 233 -8.69 19.73 19.46
N ASN A 234 -9.37 19.38 20.55
CA ASN A 234 -9.78 20.37 21.52
C ASN A 234 -8.57 20.87 22.29
N GLN A 235 -8.33 22.18 22.24
CA GLN A 235 -7.21 22.83 22.89
C GLN A 235 -7.68 23.77 23.99
N LEU A 236 -6.88 23.90 25.03
CA LEU A 236 -7.01 24.97 26.01
C LEU A 236 -5.91 26.00 25.73
N ASN A 237 -6.30 27.12 25.15
CA ASN A 237 -5.37 28.21 24.84
C ASN A 237 -5.18 29.07 26.10
N ILE A 238 -3.98 29.02 26.66
CA ILE A 238 -3.59 29.87 27.79
C ILE A 238 -2.92 31.11 27.23
N SER A 239 -3.65 32.21 27.18
CA SER A 239 -3.13 33.51 26.77
C SER A 239 -2.57 34.28 27.94
N ILE A 240 -1.43 34.92 27.75
CA ILE A 240 -0.76 35.74 28.75
C ILE A 240 -1.12 37.20 28.53
N ASP A 241 -1.60 37.88 29.57
CA ASP A 241 -1.97 39.30 29.52
C ASP A 241 -0.74 40.18 29.76
N HIS A 242 -0.19 40.74 28.69
CA HIS A 242 1.02 41.58 28.75
C HIS A 242 0.82 42.83 29.60
N GLN A 243 -0.37 43.44 29.67
CA GLN A 243 -0.62 44.62 30.50
C GLN A 243 -0.53 44.27 31.98
N LYS A 244 -1.05 43.11 32.37
CA LYS A 244 -0.97 42.62 33.73
C LYS A 244 0.43 42.18 34.12
N LEU A 245 1.23 41.64 33.17
CA LEU A 245 2.65 41.38 33.43
C LEU A 245 3.41 42.63 33.82
N LEU A 246 3.20 43.73 33.10
CA LEU A 246 3.80 45.01 33.42
C LEU A 246 3.29 45.55 34.76
N LEU A 247 1.98 45.44 35.03
CA LEU A 247 1.40 45.93 36.27
C LEU A 247 1.95 45.21 37.51
N TYR A 248 2.16 43.91 37.44
CA TYR A 248 2.69 43.10 38.53
C TYR A 248 4.21 42.96 38.54
N ASN A 249 4.91 43.60 37.60
CA ASN A 249 6.35 43.48 37.42
C ASN A 249 6.81 42.02 37.33
N ILE A 250 6.19 41.24 36.43
CA ILE A 250 6.49 39.82 36.20
C ILE A 250 7.11 39.67 34.80
N SER A 251 8.22 38.94 34.70
CA SER A 251 8.80 38.64 33.40
C SER A 251 8.04 37.51 32.67
N TYR A 252 8.00 37.58 31.35
CA TYR A 252 7.39 36.53 30.49
C TYR A 252 8.06 35.17 30.73
N GLU A 253 9.39 35.15 30.86
CA GLU A 253 10.16 33.92 31.10
C GLU A 253 9.74 33.20 32.39
N GLU A 254 9.44 33.94 33.43
CA GLU A 254 9.03 33.39 34.71
C GLU A 254 7.64 32.71 34.59
N VAL A 255 6.70 33.38 33.89
CA VAL A 255 5.39 32.80 33.60
C VAL A 255 5.54 31.52 32.78
N TYR A 256 6.34 31.58 31.72
CA TYR A 256 6.58 30.41 30.86
C TYR A 256 7.21 29.23 31.63
N ARG A 257 8.20 29.54 32.48
CA ARG A 257 8.87 28.54 33.32
C ARG A 257 7.90 27.86 34.29
N VAL A 258 7.04 28.63 34.92
CA VAL A 258 6.05 28.14 35.89
C VAL A 258 4.97 27.31 35.17
N LEU A 259 4.45 27.77 34.02
CA LEU A 259 3.51 27.02 33.21
C LEU A 259 4.13 25.70 32.74
N LYS A 260 5.34 25.73 32.24
CA LYS A 260 6.06 24.52 31.79
C LYS A 260 6.22 23.51 32.94
N THR A 261 6.53 23.99 34.15
CA THR A 261 6.69 23.11 35.33
C THR A 261 5.34 22.56 35.82
N ALA A 262 4.27 23.34 35.70
CA ALA A 262 2.95 22.97 36.20
C ALA A 262 2.20 21.98 35.30
N PHE A 263 2.39 22.07 33.96
CA PHE A 263 1.64 21.30 32.97
C PHE A 263 2.46 20.24 32.23
N LYS A 264 3.78 20.19 32.41
CA LYS A 264 4.61 19.18 31.77
C LYS A 264 5.01 18.10 32.77
N GLU A 265 4.96 16.85 32.36
CA GLU A 265 5.60 15.76 33.09
C GLU A 265 7.10 16.06 33.22
N ASN A 266 7.56 16.15 34.46
CA ASN A 266 8.96 16.40 34.73
C ASN A 266 9.73 15.10 34.76
N GLU A 267 10.34 14.73 33.65
CA GLU A 267 11.28 13.61 33.59
C GLU A 267 12.54 13.96 34.37
N VAL A 268 12.80 13.21 35.45
CA VAL A 268 13.96 13.39 36.31
C VAL A 268 15.16 12.59 35.81
N ALA A 269 14.89 11.37 35.32
CA ALA A 269 15.91 10.47 34.82
C ALA A 269 15.26 9.39 33.93
N THR A 270 16.08 8.78 33.07
CA THR A 270 15.65 7.61 32.30
C THR A 270 16.41 6.39 32.82
N LEU A 271 15.70 5.41 33.35
CA LEU A 271 16.29 4.11 33.70
C LEU A 271 16.55 3.32 32.42
N ARG A 272 17.81 3.08 32.13
CA ARG A 272 18.22 2.28 30.95
C ARG A 272 18.45 0.83 31.38
N SER A 273 17.60 -0.05 30.93
CA SER A 273 17.78 -1.49 31.01
C SER A 273 18.14 -2.04 29.63
N TYR A 274 18.64 -3.28 29.58
CA TYR A 274 19.06 -3.94 28.33
C TYR A 274 17.92 -4.05 27.27
N GLN A 275 16.67 -4.00 27.73
CA GLN A 275 15.49 -4.17 26.87
C GLN A 275 14.50 -3.00 26.91
N GLN A 276 14.60 -2.07 27.84
CA GLN A 276 13.63 -1.00 28.04
C GLN A 276 14.27 0.30 28.49
N TYR A 277 13.73 1.41 28.01
CA TYR A 277 13.98 2.75 28.51
C TYR A 277 12.75 3.19 29.32
N LEU A 278 12.88 3.28 30.63
CA LEU A 278 11.81 3.67 31.53
C LEU A 278 12.07 5.11 32.02
N PRO A 279 11.26 6.10 31.58
CA PRO A 279 11.35 7.44 32.11
C PRO A 279 10.85 7.47 33.56
N ILE A 280 11.63 8.09 34.43
CA ILE A 280 11.23 8.37 35.80
C ILE A 280 10.66 9.79 35.81
N THR A 281 9.35 9.91 35.98
CA THR A 281 8.64 11.18 35.97
C THR A 281 8.20 11.56 37.39
N LEU A 282 8.27 12.86 37.70
CA LEU A 282 7.69 13.44 38.90
C LEU A 282 6.25 13.82 38.55
N ALA A 283 5.28 13.07 39.05
CA ALA A 283 3.86 13.37 38.90
C ALA A 283 3.28 13.86 40.22
N GLY A 284 2.43 14.88 40.16
CA GLY A 284 1.60 15.32 41.28
C GLY A 284 0.25 14.59 41.30
N ASN A 285 -0.59 14.91 42.27
CA ASN A 285 -1.99 14.45 42.26
C ASN A 285 -2.72 15.12 41.08
N GLU A 286 -3.69 14.41 40.51
CA GLU A 286 -4.57 14.95 39.47
C GLU A 286 -5.30 16.20 39.97
N GLN A 287 -5.15 17.30 39.22
CA GLN A 287 -5.79 18.57 39.52
C GLN A 287 -6.37 19.15 38.24
N THR A 288 -7.47 19.88 38.36
CA THR A 288 -8.03 20.61 37.22
C THR A 288 -7.12 21.78 36.82
N VAL A 289 -7.13 22.13 35.54
CA VAL A 289 -6.33 23.26 35.00
C VAL A 289 -6.62 24.56 35.77
N ASP A 290 -7.89 24.79 36.10
CA ASP A 290 -8.33 25.96 36.87
C ASP A 290 -7.73 25.97 38.27
N HIS A 291 -7.73 24.83 38.96
CA HIS A 291 -7.12 24.67 40.28
C HIS A 291 -5.60 24.93 40.24
N ILE A 292 -4.91 24.44 39.20
CA ILE A 292 -3.48 24.68 39.01
C ILE A 292 -3.21 26.18 38.83
N LEU A 293 -3.97 26.87 37.98
CA LEU A 293 -3.76 28.29 37.71
C LEU A 293 -4.04 29.18 38.93
N HIS A 294 -5.01 28.80 39.78
CA HIS A 294 -5.32 29.58 40.98
C HIS A 294 -4.31 29.35 42.11
N ASN A 295 -3.80 28.15 42.26
CA ASN A 295 -2.92 27.81 43.38
C ASN A 295 -1.43 27.92 43.08
N THR A 296 -1.06 27.97 41.80
CA THR A 296 0.35 28.18 41.43
C THR A 296 0.71 29.65 41.52
N LEU A 297 1.71 29.95 42.33
CA LEU A 297 2.15 31.32 42.57
C LEU A 297 3.39 31.66 41.74
N ILE A 298 3.38 32.84 41.11
CA ILE A 298 4.50 33.41 40.37
C ILE A 298 5.16 34.47 41.23
N ARG A 299 6.48 34.47 41.24
CA ARG A 299 7.27 35.45 41.95
C ARG A 299 7.43 36.72 41.11
N THR A 300 7.10 37.91 41.70
CA THR A 300 7.34 39.20 41.05
C THR A 300 8.84 39.56 41.08
N GLN A 301 9.28 40.41 40.16
CA GLN A 301 10.59 40.99 40.27
C GLN A 301 10.71 41.87 41.55
N PRO A 302 11.88 41.97 42.16
CA PRO A 302 12.07 42.80 43.35
C PRO A 302 11.69 44.26 43.08
N ASP A 303 10.94 44.83 43.98
CA ASP A 303 10.60 46.25 43.99
C ASP A 303 11.81 47.09 44.48
N GLU A 304 11.74 48.41 44.40
CA GLU A 304 12.79 49.33 44.87
C GLU A 304 13.26 49.03 46.30
N ASN A 305 12.40 48.42 47.13
CA ASN A 305 12.70 47.97 48.49
C ASN A 305 13.18 46.51 48.61
N GLN A 306 13.61 45.88 47.50
CA GLN A 306 13.98 44.45 47.43
C GLN A 306 12.92 43.46 47.90
N LYS A 307 11.63 43.84 47.99
CA LYS A 307 10.52 42.96 48.31
C LYS A 307 10.00 42.28 47.04
N THR A 308 9.83 40.97 47.14
CA THR A 308 9.17 40.16 46.11
C THR A 308 7.80 39.74 46.62
N ASN A 309 6.80 39.89 45.80
CA ASN A 309 5.42 39.42 46.07
C ASN A 309 5.14 38.16 45.28
N HIS A 310 4.08 37.45 45.67
CA HIS A 310 3.61 36.26 44.98
C HIS A 310 2.21 36.53 44.41
N VAL A 311 2.04 36.27 43.12
CA VAL A 311 0.79 36.51 42.40
C VAL A 311 0.33 35.18 41.82
N PRO A 312 -0.97 34.81 41.96
CA PRO A 312 -1.46 33.57 41.33
C PRO A 312 -1.37 33.64 39.81
N LEU A 313 -1.06 32.53 39.18
CA LEU A 313 -0.92 32.41 37.73
C LEU A 313 -2.19 32.88 37.00
N SER A 314 -3.38 32.60 37.56
CA SER A 314 -4.68 33.06 37.05
C SER A 314 -4.83 34.57 36.93
N ALA A 315 -4.04 35.34 37.68
CA ALA A 315 -4.09 36.81 37.62
C ALA A 315 -3.53 37.35 36.31
N VAL A 316 -2.56 36.67 35.70
CA VAL A 316 -1.84 37.09 34.49
C VAL A 316 -2.14 36.24 33.26
N THR A 317 -2.92 35.16 33.42
CA THR A 317 -3.30 34.26 32.33
C THR A 317 -4.82 34.19 32.15
N LYS A 318 -5.26 33.93 30.92
CA LYS A 318 -6.66 33.70 30.58
C LYS A 318 -6.76 32.40 29.79
N ILE A 319 -7.67 31.53 30.21
CA ILE A 319 -7.98 30.30 29.49
C ILE A 319 -9.12 30.56 28.50
N THR A 320 -8.91 30.15 27.27
CA THR A 320 -9.96 30.10 26.24
C THR A 320 -9.97 28.72 25.63
N PRO A 321 -11.13 28.02 25.65
CA PRO A 321 -11.24 26.79 24.88
C PRO A 321 -11.11 27.11 23.39
N GLY A 322 -10.38 26.30 22.68
CA GLY A 322 -10.20 26.39 21.22
C GLY A 322 -10.29 25.00 20.62
N GLU A 323 -10.53 24.96 19.33
CA GLU A 323 -10.50 23.75 18.53
C GLU A 323 -9.57 24.04 17.36
N ASP A 324 -8.63 23.14 17.08
CA ASP A 324 -7.65 23.31 16.02
C ASP A 324 -7.47 22.01 15.26
N LEU A 325 -6.91 22.10 14.06
CA LEU A 325 -6.56 20.94 13.26
C LEU A 325 -5.47 20.12 13.96
N LYS A 326 -5.71 18.84 14.14
CA LYS A 326 -4.74 17.94 14.77
C LYS A 326 -3.49 17.74 13.93
N ILE A 327 -3.64 17.72 12.60
CA ILE A 327 -2.55 17.51 11.63
C ILE A 327 -2.60 18.64 10.59
N LEU A 328 -1.48 19.28 10.41
CA LEU A 328 -1.28 20.23 9.31
C LEU A 328 -0.60 19.51 8.15
N THR A 329 -1.26 19.47 7.01
CA THR A 329 -0.74 18.89 5.78
C THR A 329 -0.30 20.00 4.83
N ALA A 330 0.86 19.82 4.18
CA ALA A 330 1.37 20.75 3.21
C ALA A 330 1.87 20.01 1.95
N GLY A 331 1.59 20.60 0.80
CA GLY A 331 1.98 20.10 -0.50
C GLY A 331 2.74 21.15 -1.31
N LYS A 332 2.79 20.95 -2.62
CA LYS A 332 3.48 21.85 -3.55
C LYS A 332 2.91 23.28 -3.55
N ASN A 333 1.61 23.42 -3.30
CA ASN A 333 0.89 24.69 -3.36
C ASN A 333 0.71 25.34 -1.97
N GLY A 334 1.29 24.77 -0.93
CA GLY A 334 1.22 25.25 0.46
C GLY A 334 0.41 24.32 1.36
N GLU A 335 -0.15 24.85 2.45
CA GLU A 335 -0.99 24.10 3.37
C GLU A 335 -2.34 23.78 2.74
N TYR A 336 -2.82 22.54 2.94
CA TYR A 336 -4.09 22.07 2.42
C TYR A 336 -4.82 21.19 3.43
N ILE A 337 -6.11 21.02 3.21
CA ILE A 337 -6.97 20.13 3.99
C ILE A 337 -7.26 18.89 3.13
N PRO A 338 -6.82 17.70 3.57
CA PRO A 338 -7.04 16.47 2.83
C PRO A 338 -8.42 15.88 3.13
N PHE A 339 -9.16 15.54 2.10
CA PHE A 339 -10.31 14.65 2.17
C PHE A 339 -9.98 13.38 1.41
N SER A 340 -9.83 12.28 2.13
CA SER A 340 -9.37 11.01 1.58
C SER A 340 -10.55 10.12 1.21
N PHE A 341 -10.53 9.60 -0.01
CA PHE A 341 -11.54 8.66 -0.52
C PHE A 341 -10.88 7.31 -0.77
N TYR A 342 -11.52 6.27 -0.25
CA TYR A 342 -11.10 4.88 -0.39
C TYR A 342 -12.11 4.08 -1.19
N GLN A 343 -11.71 3.00 -1.83
CA GLN A 343 -12.56 2.10 -2.62
C GLN A 343 -13.33 2.83 -3.73
N VAL A 344 -12.63 3.68 -4.47
CA VAL A 344 -13.21 4.48 -5.53
C VAL A 344 -13.29 3.67 -6.83
N GLU A 345 -14.49 3.30 -7.27
CA GLU A 345 -14.70 2.56 -8.53
C GLU A 345 -14.39 3.43 -9.77
N ASN A 346 -14.78 4.70 -9.76
CA ASN A 346 -14.59 5.61 -10.88
C ASN A 346 -13.95 6.94 -10.42
N ALA A 347 -12.62 6.94 -10.43
CA ALA A 347 -11.81 8.06 -9.95
C ALA A 347 -12.02 9.35 -10.76
N GLU A 348 -12.15 9.24 -12.09
CA GLU A 348 -12.30 10.40 -12.96
C GLU A 348 -13.64 11.10 -12.72
N GLN A 349 -14.72 10.33 -12.56
CA GLN A 349 -16.04 10.86 -12.28
C GLN A 349 -16.11 11.52 -10.90
N LEU A 350 -15.48 10.90 -9.90
CA LEU A 350 -15.39 11.47 -8.55
C LEU A 350 -14.68 12.82 -8.57
N MET A 351 -13.51 12.91 -9.22
CA MET A 351 -12.75 14.14 -9.35
C MET A 351 -13.54 15.25 -10.07
N GLU A 352 -14.29 14.91 -11.12
CA GLU A 352 -15.09 15.89 -11.85
C GLU A 352 -16.27 16.40 -11.00
N ASN A 353 -16.95 15.50 -10.27
CA ASN A 353 -18.02 15.89 -9.34
C ASN A 353 -17.51 16.86 -8.27
N ILE A 354 -16.32 16.62 -7.72
CA ILE A 354 -15.71 17.49 -6.72
C ILE A 354 -15.29 18.83 -7.34
N ARG A 355 -14.73 18.83 -8.55
CA ARG A 355 -14.41 20.08 -9.28
C ARG A 355 -15.65 20.92 -9.58
N GLU A 356 -16.74 20.29 -9.99
CA GLU A 356 -18.01 20.98 -10.23
C GLU A 356 -18.57 21.59 -8.95
N LEU A 357 -18.46 20.88 -7.81
CA LEU A 357 -18.86 21.37 -6.51
C LEU A 357 -18.09 22.65 -6.16
N VAL A 358 -16.77 22.61 -6.24
CA VAL A 358 -15.91 23.78 -5.94
C VAL A 358 -16.21 24.94 -6.90
N ARG A 359 -16.43 24.67 -8.19
CA ARG A 359 -16.82 25.71 -9.17
C ARG A 359 -18.20 26.30 -8.88
N SER A 360 -19.16 25.48 -8.44
CA SER A 360 -20.51 25.95 -8.12
C SER A 360 -20.55 26.80 -6.85
N GLU A 361 -19.80 26.41 -5.83
CA GLU A 361 -19.67 27.17 -4.60
C GLU A 361 -18.79 28.43 -4.76
N SER A 362 -17.85 28.43 -5.69
CA SER A 362 -17.00 29.59 -5.98
C SER A 362 -17.79 30.84 -6.46
N LYS A 363 -19.04 30.66 -6.88
CA LYS A 363 -19.95 31.81 -7.19
C LYS A 363 -20.47 32.50 -5.92
N ASP A 364 -20.43 31.83 -4.76
CA ASP A 364 -20.96 32.30 -3.47
C ASP A 364 -19.88 32.60 -2.41
N LYS A 365 -18.67 33.02 -2.79
CA LYS A 365 -17.57 33.42 -1.87
C LYS A 365 -16.78 32.32 -1.16
N THR A 366 -16.79 31.11 -1.61
CA THR A 366 -15.84 30.13 -1.08
C THR A 366 -14.48 30.29 -1.74
N ASN A 367 -13.49 30.53 -0.91
CA ASN A 367 -12.10 30.81 -1.30
C ASN A 367 -11.27 29.51 -1.41
N TRP A 368 -11.82 28.47 -2.02
CA TRP A 368 -11.12 27.19 -2.16
C TRP A 368 -10.52 27.01 -3.55
N ASP A 369 -9.28 26.57 -3.58
CA ASP A 369 -8.63 25.95 -4.74
C ASP A 369 -8.48 24.45 -4.45
N ILE A 370 -8.53 23.63 -5.48
CA ILE A 370 -8.49 22.19 -5.32
C ILE A 370 -7.43 21.56 -6.20
N ASP A 371 -6.68 20.63 -5.62
CA ASP A 371 -5.80 19.72 -6.34
C ASP A 371 -6.10 18.29 -5.90
N PHE A 372 -5.59 17.31 -6.64
CA PHE A 372 -5.82 15.91 -6.35
C PHE A 372 -4.51 15.18 -6.30
N SER A 373 -4.36 14.34 -5.28
CA SER A 373 -3.28 13.37 -5.14
C SER A 373 -3.85 12.00 -4.77
N GLY A 374 -3.00 11.07 -4.46
CA GLY A 374 -3.39 9.73 -4.05
C GLY A 374 -2.87 8.65 -4.98
N SER A 375 -3.15 7.42 -4.60
CA SER A 375 -2.60 6.25 -5.25
C SER A 375 -3.06 6.03 -6.69
N PHE A 376 -4.20 6.61 -7.08
CA PHE A 376 -4.66 6.59 -8.47
C PHE A 376 -3.63 7.18 -9.44
N PHE A 377 -3.03 8.32 -9.09
CA PHE A 377 -2.02 8.98 -9.92
C PHE A 377 -0.69 8.23 -9.89
N SER A 378 -0.26 7.76 -8.73
CA SER A 378 0.96 6.97 -8.57
C SER A 378 0.89 5.68 -9.40
N ASN A 379 -0.26 5.01 -9.42
CA ASN A 379 -0.47 3.79 -10.20
C ASN A 379 -0.43 4.03 -11.70
N GLN A 380 -1.05 5.11 -12.17
CA GLN A 380 -1.03 5.46 -13.58
C GLN A 380 0.39 5.81 -14.04
N GLN A 381 1.12 6.56 -13.22
CA GLN A 381 2.53 6.85 -13.48
C GLN A 381 3.37 5.58 -13.52
N MET A 382 3.20 4.68 -12.55
CA MET A 382 3.94 3.42 -12.45
C MET A 382 3.67 2.49 -13.65
N LEU A 383 2.41 2.39 -14.11
CA LEU A 383 2.09 1.63 -15.33
C LEU A 383 2.78 2.22 -16.56
N ASN A 384 2.83 3.54 -16.69
CA ASN A 384 3.55 4.19 -17.79
C ASN A 384 5.06 3.93 -17.70
N GLU A 385 5.64 3.97 -16.51
CA GLU A 385 7.06 3.64 -16.29
C GLU A 385 7.37 2.18 -16.65
N LEU A 386 6.48 1.24 -16.29
CA LEU A 386 6.63 -0.17 -16.70
C LEU A 386 6.61 -0.36 -18.22
N VAL A 387 5.76 0.38 -18.94
CA VAL A 387 5.75 0.35 -20.41
C VAL A 387 7.08 0.86 -20.98
N VAL A 388 7.64 1.93 -20.41
CA VAL A 388 8.95 2.45 -20.81
C VAL A 388 10.06 1.45 -20.50
N ILE A 389 10.04 0.82 -19.33
CA ILE A 389 11.01 -0.23 -18.95
C ILE A 389 10.91 -1.42 -19.90
N LEU A 390 9.69 -1.86 -20.24
CA LEU A 390 9.47 -2.94 -21.20
C LEU A 390 10.09 -2.60 -22.56
N PHE A 391 9.86 -1.38 -23.06
CA PHE A 391 10.42 -0.93 -24.33
C PHE A 391 11.96 -0.91 -24.32
N ILE A 392 12.56 -0.37 -23.27
CA ILE A 392 14.03 -0.35 -23.09
C ILE A 392 14.58 -1.78 -23.01
N SER A 393 13.90 -2.67 -22.29
CA SER A 393 14.29 -4.08 -22.17
C SER A 393 14.25 -4.79 -23.51
N ILE A 394 13.22 -4.57 -24.32
CA ILE A 394 13.12 -5.12 -25.69
C ILE A 394 14.25 -4.58 -26.57
N LEU A 395 14.55 -3.29 -26.47
CA LEU A 395 15.63 -2.65 -27.23
C LEU A 395 17.01 -3.24 -26.88
N LEU A 396 17.29 -3.36 -25.57
CA LEU A 396 18.53 -3.96 -25.08
C LEU A 396 18.65 -5.43 -25.56
N MET A 397 17.56 -6.18 -25.43
CA MET A 397 17.51 -7.57 -25.89
C MET A 397 17.76 -7.69 -27.38
N TYR A 398 17.18 -6.79 -28.19
CA TYR A 398 17.46 -6.74 -29.63
C TYR A 398 18.97 -6.60 -29.92
N PHE A 399 19.64 -5.67 -29.25
CA PHE A 399 21.10 -5.47 -29.48
C PHE A 399 21.93 -6.66 -29.01
N ILE A 400 21.59 -7.27 -27.87
CA ILE A 400 22.28 -8.47 -27.37
C ILE A 400 22.11 -9.63 -28.34
N LEU A 401 20.90 -9.86 -28.83
CA LEU A 401 20.64 -10.92 -29.82
C LEU A 401 21.29 -10.63 -31.19
N ALA A 402 21.32 -9.37 -31.60
CA ALA A 402 21.99 -8.97 -32.84
C ALA A 402 23.51 -9.25 -32.80
N ALA A 403 24.14 -9.00 -31.65
CA ALA A 403 25.53 -9.36 -31.41
C ALA A 403 25.73 -10.88 -31.33
N GLN A 404 24.83 -11.63 -30.71
CA GLN A 404 24.93 -13.08 -30.57
C GLN A 404 24.76 -13.82 -31.89
N PHE A 405 23.79 -13.40 -32.70
CA PHE A 405 23.52 -14.06 -34.01
C PHE A 405 24.28 -13.47 -35.19
N GLU A 406 25.08 -12.42 -34.95
CA GLU A 406 25.77 -11.68 -36.00
C GLU A 406 24.86 -11.25 -37.17
N SER A 407 23.59 -10.93 -36.83
CA SER A 407 22.52 -10.64 -37.79
C SER A 407 21.51 -9.66 -37.19
N PHE A 408 21.11 -8.66 -37.95
CA PHE A 408 20.05 -7.73 -37.52
C PHE A 408 18.62 -8.25 -37.77
N LEU A 409 18.48 -9.24 -38.67
CA LEU A 409 17.16 -9.75 -39.05
C LEU A 409 16.66 -10.86 -38.09
N GLN A 410 17.57 -11.72 -37.63
CA GLN A 410 17.19 -12.85 -36.78
C GLN A 410 16.58 -12.41 -35.41
N PRO A 411 17.13 -11.42 -34.70
CA PRO A 411 16.51 -10.89 -33.48
C PRO A 411 15.10 -10.35 -33.72
N LEU A 412 14.88 -9.67 -34.85
CA LEU A 412 13.57 -9.13 -35.18
C LEU A 412 12.51 -10.23 -35.32
N ILE A 413 12.89 -11.39 -35.89
CA ILE A 413 11.99 -12.54 -36.00
C ILE A 413 11.65 -13.12 -34.62
N VAL A 414 12.63 -13.21 -33.70
CA VAL A 414 12.42 -13.69 -32.33
C VAL A 414 11.53 -12.72 -31.55
N LEU A 415 11.79 -11.42 -31.64
CA LEU A 415 11.00 -10.41 -30.95
C LEU A 415 9.55 -10.31 -31.46
N LEU A 416 9.25 -10.82 -32.64
CA LEU A 416 7.86 -10.90 -33.14
C LEU A 416 6.96 -11.82 -32.31
N GLU A 417 7.53 -12.63 -31.44
CA GLU A 417 6.81 -13.49 -30.49
C GLU A 417 6.22 -12.70 -29.33
N ILE A 418 6.84 -11.57 -28.90
CA ILE A 418 6.38 -10.75 -27.78
C ILE A 418 4.93 -10.28 -27.94
N PRO A 419 4.49 -9.69 -29.07
CA PRO A 419 3.10 -9.29 -29.25
C PRO A 419 2.11 -10.44 -29.11
N ILE A 420 2.50 -11.66 -29.51
CA ILE A 420 1.64 -12.84 -29.41
C ILE A 420 1.47 -13.24 -27.95
N ASP A 421 2.56 -13.23 -27.18
CA ASP A 421 2.56 -13.57 -25.76
C ASP A 421 1.77 -12.55 -24.94
N VAL A 422 2.03 -11.26 -25.14
CA VAL A 422 1.29 -10.19 -24.47
C VAL A 422 -0.21 -10.27 -24.80
N ALA A 423 -0.57 -10.51 -26.07
CA ALA A 423 -1.98 -10.68 -26.46
C ALA A 423 -2.62 -11.87 -25.78
N ALA A 424 -1.91 -13.01 -25.71
CA ALA A 424 -2.41 -14.21 -25.05
C ALA A 424 -2.59 -13.99 -23.55
N SER A 425 -1.63 -13.35 -22.88
CA SER A 425 -1.69 -13.03 -21.46
C SER A 425 -2.84 -12.08 -21.13
N LEU A 426 -3.03 -11.01 -21.91
CA LEU A 426 -4.13 -10.07 -21.74
C LEU A 426 -5.48 -10.75 -22.04
N LEU A 427 -5.54 -11.63 -23.03
CA LEU A 427 -6.76 -12.36 -23.36
C LEU A 427 -7.18 -13.30 -22.21
N VAL A 428 -6.23 -13.98 -21.58
CA VAL A 428 -6.51 -14.83 -20.41
C VAL A 428 -6.99 -13.96 -19.24
N LEU A 429 -6.36 -12.83 -18.95
CA LEU A 429 -6.81 -11.88 -17.93
C LEU A 429 -8.27 -11.43 -18.18
N TRP A 430 -8.58 -11.07 -19.43
CA TRP A 430 -9.92 -10.64 -19.80
C TRP A 430 -10.97 -11.75 -19.66
N ILE A 431 -10.66 -12.99 -20.10
CA ILE A 431 -11.58 -14.15 -19.97
C ILE A 431 -11.83 -14.50 -18.50
N CYS A 432 -10.79 -14.42 -17.65
CA CYS A 432 -10.91 -14.68 -16.22
C CYS A 432 -11.59 -13.53 -15.45
N GLY A 433 -11.91 -12.40 -16.09
CA GLY A 433 -12.52 -11.24 -15.44
C GLY A 433 -11.59 -10.47 -14.51
N HIS A 434 -10.28 -10.70 -14.61
CA HIS A 434 -9.30 -10.02 -13.78
C HIS A 434 -8.92 -8.66 -14.37
N THR A 435 -8.51 -7.76 -13.47
CA THR A 435 -8.05 -6.42 -13.81
C THR A 435 -6.56 -6.39 -14.16
N LEU A 436 -6.16 -5.43 -15.00
CA LEU A 436 -4.74 -5.16 -15.23
C LEU A 436 -4.19 -4.34 -14.05
N ASN A 437 -3.35 -4.97 -13.24
CA ASN A 437 -2.73 -4.38 -12.07
C ASN A 437 -1.20 -4.52 -12.14
N LEU A 438 -0.51 -3.94 -11.16
CA LEU A 438 0.96 -3.98 -11.10
C LEU A 438 1.51 -5.41 -11.14
N MET A 439 0.88 -6.34 -10.40
CA MET A 439 1.29 -7.76 -10.36
C MET A 439 1.19 -8.42 -11.72
N SER A 440 0.05 -8.24 -12.40
CA SER A 440 -0.16 -8.79 -13.74
C SER A 440 0.79 -8.16 -14.77
N ALA A 441 1.08 -6.87 -14.66
CA ALA A 441 2.04 -6.19 -15.54
C ALA A 441 3.47 -6.71 -15.35
N ILE A 442 3.94 -6.88 -14.12
CA ILE A 442 5.24 -7.51 -13.82
C ILE A 442 5.26 -8.95 -14.35
N GLY A 443 4.18 -9.71 -14.13
CA GLY A 443 4.04 -11.07 -14.65
C GLY A 443 4.19 -11.14 -16.17
N ILE A 444 3.56 -10.24 -16.92
CA ILE A 444 3.69 -10.16 -18.38
C ILE A 444 5.15 -9.88 -18.80
N VAL A 445 5.82 -8.93 -18.15
CA VAL A 445 7.23 -8.60 -18.45
C VAL A 445 8.15 -9.81 -18.22
N VAL A 446 7.96 -10.51 -17.09
CA VAL A 446 8.75 -11.72 -16.77
C VAL A 446 8.49 -12.84 -17.78
N THR A 447 7.22 -13.06 -18.13
CA THR A 447 6.83 -14.11 -19.09
C THR A 447 7.44 -13.85 -20.46
N CYS A 448 7.44 -12.61 -20.94
CA CYS A 448 8.14 -12.23 -22.19
C CYS A 448 9.62 -12.63 -22.16
N GLY A 449 10.31 -12.43 -21.05
CA GLY A 449 11.73 -12.81 -20.90
C GLY A 449 11.95 -14.33 -20.95
N ILE A 450 11.04 -15.11 -20.37
CA ILE A 450 11.13 -16.58 -20.34
C ILE A 450 10.92 -17.16 -21.73
N ILE A 451 9.88 -16.71 -22.45
CA ILE A 451 9.51 -17.23 -23.77
C ILE A 451 10.62 -16.96 -24.81
N ILE A 452 11.19 -15.79 -24.80
CA ILE A 452 12.28 -15.44 -25.72
C ILE A 452 13.48 -16.37 -25.55
N ASN A 453 13.79 -16.81 -24.33
CA ASN A 453 14.88 -17.74 -24.09
C ASN A 453 14.69 -19.07 -24.82
N ASP A 454 13.48 -19.60 -24.87
CA ASP A 454 13.16 -20.84 -25.60
C ASP A 454 13.29 -20.65 -27.11
N SER A 455 12.88 -19.49 -27.61
CA SER A 455 13.03 -19.14 -29.06
C SER A 455 14.47 -18.94 -29.49
N ILE A 456 15.31 -18.35 -28.62
CA ILE A 456 16.77 -18.25 -28.86
C ILE A 456 17.38 -19.61 -29.03
N LEU A 457 17.11 -20.55 -28.12
CA LEU A 457 17.65 -21.91 -28.18
C LEU A 457 17.24 -22.68 -29.45
N LYS A 458 16.00 -22.45 -29.91
CA LYS A 458 15.49 -23.04 -31.14
C LYS A 458 16.15 -22.47 -32.36
N LEU A 459 16.33 -21.14 -32.41
CA LEU A 459 16.98 -20.46 -33.54
C LEU A 459 18.47 -20.82 -33.63
N ASP A 460 19.15 -20.94 -32.51
CA ASP A 460 20.54 -21.38 -32.43
C ASP A 460 20.71 -22.80 -33.02
N ALA A 461 19.85 -23.73 -32.63
CA ALA A 461 19.84 -25.08 -33.19
C ALA A 461 19.55 -25.11 -34.70
N ILE A 462 18.69 -24.23 -35.22
CA ILE A 462 18.44 -24.08 -36.65
C ILE A 462 19.70 -23.58 -37.37
N ASN A 463 20.38 -22.58 -36.80
CA ASN A 463 21.59 -22.00 -37.37
C ASN A 463 22.75 -23.03 -37.40
N GLU A 464 22.88 -23.85 -36.37
CA GLU A 464 23.87 -24.95 -36.31
C GLU A 464 23.63 -25.96 -37.43
N LEU A 465 22.41 -26.48 -37.58
CA LEU A 465 22.06 -27.40 -38.67
C LEU A 465 22.26 -26.79 -40.06
N ARG A 466 22.00 -25.51 -40.20
CA ARG A 466 22.27 -24.81 -41.46
C ARG A 466 23.76 -24.70 -41.79
N LYS A 467 24.64 -24.51 -40.80
CA LYS A 467 26.09 -24.52 -40.94
C LYS A 467 26.57 -25.92 -41.38
N GLU A 468 25.91 -27.00 -40.97
CA GLU A 468 26.16 -28.37 -41.40
C GLU A 468 25.65 -28.66 -42.82
N GLY A 469 25.01 -27.71 -43.49
CA GLY A 469 24.52 -27.85 -44.87
C GLY A 469 23.08 -28.38 -45.01
N VAL A 470 22.34 -28.51 -43.93
CA VAL A 470 20.94 -28.97 -43.95
C VAL A 470 20.03 -27.87 -44.55
N PRO A 471 19.12 -28.22 -45.47
CA PRO A 471 18.14 -27.27 -46.02
C PRO A 471 17.30 -26.62 -44.94
N LEU A 472 16.94 -25.32 -45.08
CA LEU A 472 16.25 -24.52 -44.05
C LEU A 472 14.98 -25.21 -43.52
N ARG A 473 14.15 -25.80 -44.37
CA ARG A 473 12.91 -26.46 -43.97
C ARG A 473 13.17 -27.68 -43.09
N GLU A 474 14.11 -28.51 -43.48
CA GLU A 474 14.52 -29.69 -42.72
C GLU A 474 15.19 -29.28 -41.40
N ALA A 475 16.02 -28.23 -41.40
CA ALA A 475 16.63 -27.68 -40.19
C ALA A 475 15.60 -27.18 -39.17
N ILE A 476 14.52 -26.54 -39.63
CA ILE A 476 13.42 -26.10 -38.75
C ILE A 476 12.69 -27.29 -38.13
N HIS A 477 12.39 -28.33 -38.90
CA HIS A 477 11.73 -29.53 -38.37
C HIS A 477 12.63 -30.26 -37.36
N GLU A 478 13.88 -30.48 -37.70
CA GLU A 478 14.84 -31.21 -36.86
C GLU A 478 15.19 -30.45 -35.58
N ALA A 479 15.50 -29.15 -35.67
CA ALA A 479 15.75 -28.32 -34.49
C ALA A 479 14.54 -28.28 -33.55
N GLY A 480 13.35 -28.16 -34.12
CA GLY A 480 12.14 -28.17 -33.34
C GLY A 480 11.88 -29.48 -32.61
N ARG A 481 12.07 -30.63 -33.27
CA ARG A 481 11.94 -31.95 -32.63
C ARG A 481 12.96 -32.13 -31.50
N ARG A 482 14.22 -31.73 -31.70
CA ARG A 482 15.27 -31.80 -30.67
C ARG A 482 14.99 -30.95 -29.47
N ARG A 483 14.36 -29.78 -29.62
CA ARG A 483 14.08 -28.81 -28.54
C ARG A 483 12.68 -28.92 -27.96
N LEU A 484 11.74 -29.64 -28.60
CA LEU A 484 10.35 -29.72 -28.18
C LEU A 484 10.17 -30.24 -26.73
N ARG A 485 10.88 -31.33 -26.40
CA ARG A 485 10.82 -31.93 -25.06
C ARG A 485 11.41 -31.02 -23.98
N PRO A 486 12.66 -30.49 -24.12
CA PRO A 486 13.19 -29.54 -23.16
C PRO A 486 12.26 -28.33 -22.94
N ILE A 487 11.70 -27.73 -23.99
CA ILE A 487 10.80 -26.59 -23.90
C ILE A 487 9.50 -26.93 -23.13
N ILE A 488 8.87 -28.07 -23.44
CA ILE A 488 7.68 -28.52 -22.70
C ILE A 488 8.03 -28.77 -21.22
N MET A 489 9.18 -29.38 -20.94
CA MET A 489 9.62 -29.65 -19.57
C MET A 489 9.87 -28.35 -18.80
N THR A 490 10.54 -27.36 -19.38
CA THR A 490 10.77 -26.06 -18.75
C THR A 490 9.46 -25.32 -18.52
N SER A 491 8.58 -25.28 -19.51
CA SER A 491 7.27 -24.61 -19.38
C SER A 491 6.41 -25.26 -18.31
N LEU A 492 6.30 -26.60 -18.27
CA LEU A 492 5.58 -27.31 -17.23
C LEU A 492 6.18 -27.10 -15.85
N THR A 493 7.49 -27.13 -15.73
CA THR A 493 8.18 -26.88 -14.45
C THR A 493 7.91 -25.46 -13.96
N THR A 494 7.91 -24.47 -14.83
CA THR A 494 7.58 -23.08 -14.50
C THR A 494 6.12 -22.94 -14.05
N ILE A 495 5.18 -23.54 -14.79
CA ILE A 495 3.75 -23.53 -14.41
C ILE A 495 3.55 -24.18 -13.04
N PHE A 496 4.05 -25.41 -12.84
CA PHE A 496 3.93 -26.10 -11.57
C PHE A 496 4.72 -25.45 -10.43
N GLY A 497 5.82 -24.76 -10.74
CA GLY A 497 6.56 -23.98 -9.76
C GLY A 497 5.84 -22.72 -9.31
N MET A 498 5.00 -22.13 -10.15
CA MET A 498 4.20 -20.95 -9.81
C MET A 498 2.92 -21.28 -9.02
N VAL A 499 2.36 -22.50 -9.16
CA VAL A 499 1.16 -22.91 -8.43
C VAL A 499 1.34 -22.85 -6.90
N PRO A 500 2.41 -23.41 -6.29
CA PRO A 500 2.61 -23.28 -4.85
C PRO A 500 2.81 -21.82 -4.41
N LEU A 501 3.46 -21.00 -5.23
CA LEU A 501 3.66 -19.58 -4.93
C LEU A 501 2.33 -18.82 -4.88
N SER A 502 1.41 -19.12 -5.79
CA SER A 502 0.04 -18.58 -5.78
C SER A 502 -0.76 -19.06 -4.57
N LEU A 503 -0.61 -20.34 -4.17
CA LEU A 503 -1.28 -20.90 -3.00
C LEU A 503 -0.71 -20.37 -1.68
N ILE A 504 0.59 -20.10 -1.60
CA ILE A 504 1.24 -19.51 -0.42
C ILE A 504 0.71 -18.10 -0.17
N HIS A 505 0.51 -17.29 -1.20
CA HIS A 505 -0.08 -15.96 -1.06
C HIS A 505 -1.54 -15.98 -0.56
N ILE A 506 -2.26 -17.07 -0.78
CA ILE A 506 -3.64 -17.26 -0.27
C ILE A 506 -3.63 -17.79 1.16
N SER A 507 -2.58 -18.52 1.58
CA SER A 507 -2.54 -19.25 2.85
C SER A 507 -1.52 -18.75 3.86
N GLU A 508 -0.61 -17.84 3.49
CA GLU A 508 0.26 -17.21 4.47
C GLU A 508 -0.53 -16.14 5.23
N PRO A 509 -0.87 -16.41 6.51
CA PRO A 509 -1.29 -15.31 7.36
C PRO A 509 -0.10 -14.34 7.41
N THR A 510 -0.33 -13.09 7.07
CA THR A 510 0.60 -12.01 7.37
C THR A 510 0.79 -12.03 8.88
N ARG A 511 1.69 -12.88 9.37
CA ARG A 511 2.12 -12.79 10.75
C ARG A 511 2.79 -11.43 10.85
N PRO A 512 2.24 -10.49 11.61
CA PRO A 512 3.02 -9.33 11.94
C PRO A 512 4.31 -9.88 12.55
N LEU A 513 5.45 -9.54 11.97
CA LEU A 513 6.78 -9.83 12.51
C LEU A 513 6.98 -8.97 13.77
N TYR A 514 6.08 -9.13 14.73
CA TYR A 514 6.22 -8.58 16.05
C TYR A 514 6.79 -9.66 16.92
N ILE A 515 8.10 -9.66 16.97
CA ILE A 515 8.85 -10.38 17.98
C ILE A 515 8.44 -9.78 19.32
N SER A 516 7.81 -10.60 20.12
CA SER A 516 7.52 -10.38 21.53
C SER A 516 8.74 -9.89 22.32
#